data_aaeb65cf108070a476d395e80d3de0db
#
_entry.id   aaeb65cf108070a476d395e80d3de0db
#
_cell.length_a   1.000
_cell.length_b   1.000
_cell.length_c   1.000
_cell.angle_alpha   90.00
_cell.angle_beta   90.00
_cell.angle_gamma   90.00
#
_symmetry.space_group_name_H-M   'P 1'
#
loop_
_entity.id
_entity.type
_entity.pdbx_description
1 polymer ?
#
loop_
_entity_poly.entity_id
_entity_poly.type
_entity_poly.pdbx_seq_one_letter_code
_entity_poly.pdbx_strand_id
1 'polypeptide(L)'
;MKKKVPKFIEQSLARVANLYSFEPEHHLEKIDDSLTPNMRALRLAMKVAEQLLSMGVVARDVVRMSRGITDTYCQKPVHIDISYTLVTISQYRGVDHEPLTMARVIVPNDPNYQLIQALQILALDIRRNQLPLEEAEERLQKILKKPTKYPRLVVYAAGGLVSAGSVILYGGSLLMASIAFLLGFLATGLLRWLGHIGAPLFYSQAIVAIFVTLIAAGTAWCSNYLGLSINTTLLVISGIVLLVAGLMFVGAFQDAIDEYYMTANARLLKVVMATGGVIAGVMVGLYIATKFGITFPATPDRLTLADNHTQYLGAGIIAAAFVLRNHSRFLGMVISGLIAIFGWWISRLAMSFGFDIVTASGIAAAVIGLVAVMTSRLWKFPSLAIIAAGIVPLVPGLSLYNGLMGVVLYPPNSVNFLPALAILARAILIGVAVAIGASFGNVVGRPIRRQLINLFRRNTQAS
;
A
#
# COMPACT_ATOMS: atom_id res chain seq x y z
N MET A 1 4.91 35.89 -19.78
CA MET A 1 3.47 36.07 -20.01
C MET A 1 2.72 34.98 -19.24
N LYS A 2 2.14 35.29 -18.08
CA LYS A 2 1.24 34.38 -17.34
C LYS A 2 -0.12 34.39 -18.06
N LYS A 3 -0.47 33.30 -18.74
CA LYS A 3 -1.82 33.10 -19.28
C LYS A 3 -2.80 33.03 -18.09
N LYS A 4 -3.67 34.02 -17.95
CA LYS A 4 -4.78 33.99 -16.99
C LYS A 4 -5.74 32.88 -17.39
N VAL A 5 -5.93 31.94 -16.50
CA VAL A 5 -7.01 30.94 -16.63
C VAL A 5 -8.34 31.70 -16.66
N PRO A 6 -9.29 31.32 -17.52
CA PRO A 6 -10.60 31.99 -17.58
C PRO A 6 -11.31 31.91 -16.22
N LYS A 7 -11.82 33.03 -15.71
CA LYS A 7 -12.51 33.13 -14.40
C LYS A 7 -13.60 32.06 -14.18
N PHE A 8 -14.25 31.62 -15.23
CA PHE A 8 -15.28 30.56 -15.18
C PHE A 8 -14.70 29.20 -14.80
N ILE A 9 -13.52 28.83 -15.31
CA ILE A 9 -12.84 27.59 -14.97
C ILE A 9 -12.32 27.66 -13.53
N GLU A 10 -11.82 28.80 -13.10
CA GLU A 10 -11.36 29.05 -11.75
C GLU A 10 -12.51 28.95 -10.71
N GLN A 11 -13.68 29.54 -11.05
CA GLN A 11 -14.89 29.43 -10.21
C GLN A 11 -15.50 28.03 -10.20
N SER A 12 -15.47 27.31 -11.32
CA SER A 12 -15.97 25.94 -11.39
C SER A 12 -15.05 24.98 -10.63
N LEU A 13 -13.72 25.14 -10.73
CA LEU A 13 -12.74 24.39 -9.95
C LEU A 13 -12.83 24.71 -8.46
N ALA A 14 -13.05 25.98 -8.09
CA ALA A 14 -13.24 26.39 -6.70
C ALA A 14 -14.56 25.83 -6.11
N ARG A 15 -15.65 25.76 -6.90
CA ARG A 15 -16.88 25.09 -6.46
C ARG A 15 -16.71 23.59 -6.27
N VAL A 16 -16.02 22.93 -7.18
CA VAL A 16 -15.72 21.49 -7.05
C VAL A 16 -14.75 21.27 -5.89
N ALA A 17 -13.73 22.09 -5.72
CA ALA A 17 -12.82 22.01 -4.57
C ALA A 17 -13.56 22.23 -3.24
N ASN A 18 -14.49 23.20 -3.15
CA ASN A 18 -15.29 23.44 -1.94
C ASN A 18 -16.33 22.33 -1.66
N LEU A 19 -16.78 21.60 -2.66
CA LEU A 19 -17.67 20.44 -2.46
C LEU A 19 -16.90 19.20 -1.93
N TYR A 20 -15.59 19.14 -2.15
CA TYR A 20 -14.72 18.02 -1.74
C TYR A 20 -13.62 18.45 -0.75
N SER A 21 -13.49 19.74 -0.43
CA SER A 21 -12.65 20.19 0.67
C SER A 21 -13.38 20.01 2.02
N PHE A 22 -13.56 18.73 2.40
CA PHE A 22 -13.42 18.41 3.80
C PHE A 22 -11.93 18.65 4.11
N GLU A 23 -11.55 19.90 4.35
CA GLU A 23 -10.36 20.12 5.14
C GLU A 23 -10.67 19.47 6.49
N PRO A 24 -9.98 18.39 6.86
CA PRO A 24 -9.98 18.02 8.26
C PRO A 24 -9.28 19.22 8.91
N GLU A 25 -10.05 20.05 9.58
CA GLU A 25 -9.50 21.01 10.53
C GLU A 25 -8.58 20.20 11.45
N HIS A 26 -7.30 20.19 11.14
CA HIS A 26 -6.25 19.81 12.05
C HIS A 26 -6.13 20.95 13.09
N HIS A 27 -7.25 21.24 13.74
CA HIS A 27 -7.18 21.84 15.03
C HIS A 27 -6.50 20.77 15.90
N LEU A 28 -5.20 20.96 16.11
CA LEU A 28 -4.57 20.43 17.31
C LEU A 28 -5.45 21.00 18.43
N GLU A 29 -6.48 20.24 18.81
CA GLU A 29 -7.31 20.58 19.96
C GLU A 29 -6.31 20.82 21.08
N LYS A 30 -6.23 22.05 21.57
CA LYS A 30 -5.45 22.37 22.75
C LYS A 30 -5.89 21.37 23.81
N ILE A 31 -4.92 20.75 24.47
CA ILE A 31 -5.22 19.85 25.59
C ILE A 31 -6.07 20.69 26.54
N ASP A 32 -7.34 20.32 26.65
CA ASP A 32 -8.25 20.98 27.57
C ASP A 32 -8.01 20.34 28.93
N ASP A 33 -7.28 21.03 29.78
CA ASP A 33 -6.94 20.57 31.13
C ASP A 33 -8.19 20.33 32.01
N SER A 34 -9.38 20.78 31.56
CA SER A 34 -10.67 20.51 32.22
C SER A 34 -11.17 19.08 32.02
N LEU A 35 -10.57 18.32 31.09
CA LEU A 35 -11.00 16.96 30.79
C LEU A 35 -10.50 15.96 31.84
N THR A 36 -11.36 15.01 32.17
CA THR A 36 -10.97 13.91 33.05
C THR A 36 -9.84 13.09 32.41
N PRO A 37 -8.91 12.52 33.21
CA PRO A 37 -7.83 11.67 32.70
C PRO A 37 -8.32 10.55 31.79
N ASN A 38 -9.50 9.99 32.11
CA ASN A 38 -10.15 8.97 31.29
C ASN A 38 -10.54 9.47 29.90
N MET A 39 -11.11 10.68 29.79
CA MET A 39 -11.46 11.28 28.50
C MET A 39 -10.20 11.60 27.67
N ARG A 40 -9.15 12.07 28.30
CA ARG A 40 -7.87 12.32 27.66
C ARG A 40 -7.27 11.03 27.08
N ALA A 41 -7.34 9.92 27.83
CA ALA A 41 -6.88 8.61 27.38
C ALA A 41 -7.68 8.11 26.15
N LEU A 42 -9.01 8.27 26.15
CA LEU A 42 -9.86 7.92 25.02
C LEU A 42 -9.53 8.78 23.77
N ARG A 43 -9.30 10.08 23.95
CA ARG A 43 -8.86 10.98 22.87
C ARG A 43 -7.49 10.59 22.32
N LEU A 44 -6.54 10.23 23.18
CA LEU A 44 -5.23 9.75 22.77
C LEU A 44 -5.35 8.48 21.91
N ALA A 45 -6.13 7.49 22.35
CA ALA A 45 -6.37 6.27 21.62
C ALA A 45 -7.07 6.53 20.26
N MET A 46 -8.09 7.42 20.25
CA MET A 46 -8.78 7.85 19.03
C MET A 46 -7.82 8.49 18.04
N LYS A 47 -6.94 9.40 18.50
CA LYS A 47 -5.98 10.09 17.62
C LYS A 47 -4.96 9.13 17.01
N VAL A 48 -4.49 8.16 17.79
CA VAL A 48 -3.60 7.09 17.28
C VAL A 48 -4.32 6.21 16.27
N ALA A 49 -5.58 5.79 16.57
CA ALA A 49 -6.40 5.00 15.65
C ALA A 49 -6.65 5.74 14.32
N GLU A 50 -7.03 7.01 14.40
CA GLU A 50 -7.26 7.89 13.26
C GLU A 50 -6.03 7.95 12.34
N GLN A 51 -4.86 8.22 12.90
CA GLN A 51 -3.62 8.31 12.12
C GLN A 51 -3.23 6.97 11.49
N LEU A 52 -3.31 5.88 12.22
CA LEU A 52 -2.94 4.56 11.70
C LEU A 52 -3.90 4.10 10.60
N LEU A 53 -5.21 4.27 10.80
CA LEU A 53 -6.21 3.85 9.82
C LEU A 53 -6.17 4.71 8.56
N SER A 54 -5.95 6.02 8.68
CA SER A 54 -5.79 6.92 7.53
C SER A 54 -4.66 6.47 6.60
N MET A 55 -3.57 5.93 7.15
CA MET A 55 -2.42 5.41 6.41
C MET A 55 -2.60 3.95 5.92
N GLY A 56 -3.80 3.39 6.03
CA GLY A 56 -4.13 2.08 5.49
C GLY A 56 -3.65 0.88 6.32
N VAL A 57 -3.31 1.08 7.60
CA VAL A 57 -3.02 -0.03 8.52
C VAL A 57 -4.24 -0.93 8.65
N VAL A 58 -4.02 -2.25 8.74
CA VAL A 58 -5.08 -3.27 8.86
C VAL A 58 -5.88 -3.03 10.14
N ALA A 59 -7.21 -3.16 10.07
CA ALA A 59 -8.15 -2.82 11.16
C ALA A 59 -7.80 -3.50 12.48
N ARG A 60 -7.51 -4.80 12.46
CA ARG A 60 -7.07 -5.57 13.64
C ARG A 60 -5.88 -4.96 14.37
N ASP A 61 -4.88 -4.48 13.63
CA ASP A 61 -3.68 -3.90 14.24
C ASP A 61 -3.97 -2.53 14.84
N VAL A 62 -4.82 -1.72 14.21
CA VAL A 62 -5.28 -0.43 14.76
C VAL A 62 -6.03 -0.66 16.06
N VAL A 63 -7.02 -1.56 16.08
CA VAL A 63 -7.80 -1.91 17.29
C VAL A 63 -6.88 -2.39 18.40
N ARG A 64 -5.92 -3.28 18.09
CA ARG A 64 -5.00 -3.82 19.09
C ARG A 64 -4.10 -2.75 19.71
N MET A 65 -3.61 -1.79 18.92
CA MET A 65 -2.76 -0.70 19.43
C MET A 65 -3.57 0.27 20.27
N SER A 66 -4.74 0.68 19.79
CA SER A 66 -5.63 1.59 20.51
C SER A 66 -6.16 0.98 21.81
N ARG A 67 -6.52 -0.32 21.78
CA ARG A 67 -6.90 -1.06 22.99
C ARG A 67 -5.73 -1.12 23.99
N GLY A 68 -4.49 -1.33 23.52
CA GLY A 68 -3.33 -1.29 24.42
C GLY A 68 -3.14 0.04 25.14
N ILE A 69 -3.56 1.17 24.55
CA ILE A 69 -3.56 2.49 25.18
C ILE A 69 -4.68 2.60 26.20
N THR A 70 -5.90 2.22 25.82
CA THR A 70 -7.08 2.31 26.71
C THR A 70 -6.97 1.35 27.90
N ASP A 71 -6.47 0.14 27.72
CA ASP A 71 -6.26 -0.83 28.79
C ASP A 71 -5.21 -0.34 29.82
N THR A 72 -4.30 0.56 29.42
CA THR A 72 -3.28 1.12 30.32
C THR A 72 -3.84 2.26 31.18
N TYR A 73 -4.69 3.13 30.58
CA TYR A 73 -5.11 4.37 31.27
C TYR A 73 -6.58 4.36 31.72
N CYS A 74 -7.42 3.51 31.15
CA CYS A 74 -8.84 3.45 31.50
C CYS A 74 -9.11 2.31 32.48
N GLN A 75 -9.86 2.59 33.55
CA GLN A 75 -10.24 1.58 34.54
C GLN A 75 -11.39 0.70 34.08
N LYS A 76 -12.23 1.20 33.17
CA LYS A 76 -13.41 0.51 32.68
C LYS A 76 -13.20 -0.01 31.25
N PRO A 77 -13.83 -1.13 30.85
CA PRO A 77 -13.69 -1.70 29.52
C PRO A 77 -14.03 -0.71 28.42
N VAL A 78 -13.23 -0.71 27.37
CA VAL A 78 -13.41 0.12 26.18
C VAL A 78 -13.58 -0.78 24.96
N HIS A 79 -14.63 -0.57 24.21
CA HIS A 79 -14.88 -1.21 22.92
C HIS A 79 -14.39 -0.30 21.80
N ILE A 80 -13.65 -0.87 20.85
CA ILE A 80 -13.13 -0.17 19.69
C ILE A 80 -13.57 -0.93 18.47
N ASP A 81 -14.31 -0.26 17.59
CA ASP A 81 -14.76 -0.80 16.32
C ASP A 81 -14.29 0.05 15.15
N ILE A 82 -14.06 -0.61 14.02
CA ILE A 82 -13.59 0.02 12.78
C ILE A 82 -14.45 -0.48 11.62
N SER A 83 -15.14 0.47 11.01
CA SER A 83 -15.95 0.23 9.81
C SER A 83 -15.41 1.10 8.67
N TYR A 84 -14.39 0.62 7.98
CA TYR A 84 -13.65 1.26 6.88
C TYR A 84 -13.04 2.63 7.23
N THR A 85 -13.80 3.72 7.06
CA THR A 85 -13.37 5.09 7.39
C THR A 85 -13.90 5.58 8.73
N LEU A 86 -14.71 4.81 9.42
CA LEU A 86 -15.28 5.15 10.70
C LEU A 86 -14.55 4.41 11.81
N VAL A 87 -14.04 5.14 12.79
CA VAL A 87 -13.55 4.60 14.07
C VAL A 87 -14.50 4.99 15.15
N THR A 88 -14.97 4.00 15.91
CA THR A 88 -15.83 4.19 17.08
C THR A 88 -15.13 3.66 18.32
N ILE A 89 -15.03 4.49 19.35
CA ILE A 89 -14.52 4.11 20.66
C ILE A 89 -15.65 4.33 21.67
N SER A 90 -16.07 3.26 22.34
CA SER A 90 -17.15 3.31 23.32
C SER A 90 -16.70 2.71 24.64
N GLN A 91 -16.85 3.47 25.72
CA GLN A 91 -16.53 3.03 27.06
C GLN A 91 -17.78 2.78 27.86
N TYR A 92 -17.88 1.59 28.44
CA TYR A 92 -18.91 1.25 29.41
C TYR A 92 -18.69 2.00 30.71
N ARG A 93 -19.73 2.66 31.25
CA ARG A 93 -19.64 3.50 32.46
C ARG A 93 -20.34 2.91 33.68
N GLY A 94 -21.04 1.82 33.52
CA GLY A 94 -21.85 1.15 34.54
C GLY A 94 -23.31 1.04 34.09
N VAL A 95 -24.14 0.34 34.90
CA VAL A 95 -25.53 0.05 34.54
C VAL A 95 -26.38 1.34 34.54
N ASP A 96 -26.06 2.28 35.41
CA ASP A 96 -26.84 3.52 35.61
C ASP A 96 -26.30 4.72 34.78
N HIS A 97 -25.35 4.50 33.91
CA HIS A 97 -24.76 5.58 33.12
C HIS A 97 -24.69 5.21 31.65
N GLU A 98 -25.03 6.18 30.79
CA GLU A 98 -24.86 6.04 29.35
C GLU A 98 -23.41 5.77 28.96
N PRO A 99 -23.16 4.93 27.93
CA PRO A 99 -21.81 4.69 27.46
C PRO A 99 -21.21 5.97 26.86
N LEU A 100 -19.97 6.25 27.17
CA LEU A 100 -19.23 7.34 26.55
C LEU A 100 -18.74 6.89 25.16
N THR A 101 -19.34 7.39 24.10
CA THR A 101 -19.01 7.00 22.73
C THR A 101 -18.43 8.18 21.96
N MET A 102 -17.29 7.95 21.34
CA MET A 102 -16.68 8.86 20.37
C MET A 102 -16.61 8.17 19.03
N ALA A 103 -16.96 8.87 17.96
CA ALA A 103 -16.88 8.41 16.59
C ALA A 103 -16.15 9.46 15.74
N ARG A 104 -15.25 9.01 14.85
CA ARG A 104 -14.54 9.87 13.89
C ARG A 104 -14.53 9.25 12.51
N VAL A 105 -14.86 10.07 11.52
CA VAL A 105 -14.70 9.73 10.10
C VAL A 105 -13.29 10.10 9.68
N ILE A 106 -12.63 9.19 8.99
CA ILE A 106 -11.21 9.28 8.63
C ILE A 106 -11.08 9.45 7.13
N VAL A 107 -10.29 10.43 6.71
CA VAL A 107 -9.90 10.60 5.32
C VAL A 107 -8.65 9.76 5.04
N PRO A 108 -8.69 8.79 4.10
CA PRO A 108 -7.52 8.01 3.74
C PRO A 108 -6.40 8.88 3.16
N ASN A 109 -5.20 8.68 3.65
CA ASN A 109 -3.97 9.34 3.22
C ASN A 109 -2.97 8.33 2.64
N ASP A 110 -1.95 8.83 1.95
CA ASP A 110 -0.82 8.00 1.55
C ASP A 110 -0.10 7.43 2.78
N PRO A 111 0.35 6.16 2.74
CA PRO A 111 1.10 5.56 3.84
C PRO A 111 2.38 6.34 4.17
N ASN A 112 2.66 6.52 5.45
CA ASN A 112 3.92 7.06 5.95
C ASN A 112 4.53 6.11 6.99
N TYR A 113 5.47 5.29 6.55
CA TYR A 113 6.03 4.25 7.40
C TYR A 113 6.83 4.79 8.60
N GLN A 114 7.43 5.99 8.50
CA GLN A 114 8.08 6.63 9.66
C GLN A 114 7.06 7.02 10.73
N LEU A 115 5.92 7.58 10.31
CA LEU A 115 4.85 7.95 11.22
C LEU A 115 4.19 6.71 11.85
N ILE A 116 3.88 5.70 11.03
CA ILE A 116 3.36 4.41 11.52
C ILE A 116 4.33 3.82 12.57
N GLN A 117 5.63 3.82 12.30
CA GLN A 117 6.66 3.33 13.23
C GLN A 117 6.65 4.10 14.54
N ALA A 118 6.62 5.44 14.48
CA ALA A 118 6.63 6.28 15.66
C ALA A 118 5.39 6.05 16.55
N LEU A 119 4.21 5.92 15.93
CA LEU A 119 2.95 5.62 16.63
C LEU A 119 2.96 4.21 17.24
N GLN A 120 3.51 3.23 16.54
CA GLN A 120 3.66 1.87 17.07
C GLN A 120 4.59 1.81 18.27
N ILE A 121 5.72 2.53 18.21
CA ILE A 121 6.66 2.63 19.33
C ILE A 121 5.98 3.31 20.52
N LEU A 122 5.27 4.42 20.32
CA LEU A 122 4.52 5.10 21.37
C LEU A 122 3.51 4.15 22.04
N ALA A 123 2.69 3.45 21.26
CA ALA A 123 1.71 2.49 21.81
C ALA A 123 2.37 1.33 22.57
N LEU A 124 3.55 0.88 22.13
CA LEU A 124 4.34 -0.14 22.84
C LEU A 124 4.96 0.38 24.13
N ASP A 125 5.46 1.61 24.12
CA ASP A 125 6.05 2.24 25.29
C ASP A 125 5.01 2.47 26.37
N ILE A 126 3.83 3.00 26.01
CA ILE A 126 2.69 3.16 26.93
C ILE A 126 2.39 1.82 27.62
N ARG A 127 2.24 0.77 26.83
CA ARG A 127 1.86 -0.55 27.33
C ARG A 127 2.94 -1.22 28.21
N ARG A 128 4.22 -0.93 27.99
CA ARG A 128 5.34 -1.60 28.68
C ARG A 128 5.91 -0.81 29.83
N ASN A 129 6.08 0.47 29.61
CA ASN A 129 6.80 1.35 30.52
C ASN A 129 5.85 2.15 31.41
N GLN A 130 4.54 1.95 31.25
CA GLN A 130 3.49 2.69 31.97
C GLN A 130 3.77 4.20 32.00
N LEU A 131 4.02 4.76 30.82
CA LEU A 131 4.24 6.20 30.67
C LEU A 131 3.09 6.98 31.29
N PRO A 132 3.35 8.08 32.02
CA PRO A 132 2.30 9.00 32.44
C PRO A 132 1.50 9.50 31.23
N LEU A 133 0.20 9.73 31.40
CA LEU A 133 -0.69 10.13 30.30
C LEU A 133 -0.23 11.45 29.66
N GLU A 134 0.22 12.41 30.48
CA GLU A 134 0.74 13.70 30.03
C GLU A 134 1.95 13.54 29.11
N GLU A 135 2.87 12.68 29.47
CA GLU A 135 4.07 12.41 28.66
C GLU A 135 3.70 11.71 27.34
N ALA A 136 2.71 10.80 27.37
CA ALA A 136 2.22 10.12 26.18
C ALA A 136 1.56 11.10 25.19
N GLU A 137 0.76 12.03 25.67
CA GLU A 137 0.14 13.10 24.88
C GLU A 137 1.19 14.03 24.28
N GLU A 138 2.16 14.48 25.08
CA GLU A 138 3.26 15.32 24.60
C GLU A 138 4.10 14.63 23.52
N ARG A 139 4.42 13.34 23.71
CA ARG A 139 5.13 12.54 22.72
C ARG A 139 4.30 12.38 21.43
N LEU A 140 2.97 12.13 21.53
CA LEU A 140 2.10 12.09 20.37
C LEU A 140 2.13 13.41 19.60
N GLN A 141 2.00 14.54 20.29
CA GLN A 141 2.07 15.86 19.66
C GLN A 141 3.42 16.09 18.95
N LYS A 142 4.54 15.72 19.59
CA LYS A 142 5.88 15.82 18.98
C LYS A 142 5.99 14.96 17.72
N ILE A 143 5.41 13.73 17.73
CA ILE A 143 5.38 12.84 16.57
C ILE A 143 4.58 13.47 15.43
N LEU A 144 3.41 14.03 15.71
CA LEU A 144 2.53 14.62 14.70
C LEU A 144 3.07 15.94 14.13
N LYS A 145 3.77 16.75 14.93
CA LYS A 145 4.40 18.00 14.48
C LYS A 145 5.66 17.79 13.66
N LYS A 146 6.32 16.64 13.75
CA LYS A 146 7.60 16.40 13.08
C LYS A 146 7.38 16.11 11.61
N PRO A 147 7.93 16.88 10.68
CA PRO A 147 7.84 16.57 9.26
C PRO A 147 8.68 15.31 8.96
N THR A 148 8.00 14.21 8.71
CA THR A 148 8.64 12.93 8.36
C THR A 148 8.54 12.63 6.86
N LYS A 149 8.41 13.68 6.04
CA LYS A 149 8.20 13.55 4.59
C LYS A 149 9.49 13.85 3.83
N TYR A 150 9.83 12.97 2.90
CA TYR A 150 10.87 13.26 1.92
C TYR A 150 10.45 14.37 0.94
N PRO A 151 11.40 15.09 0.34
CA PRO A 151 11.11 16.02 -0.75
C PRO A 151 10.31 15.34 -1.86
N ARG A 152 9.47 16.11 -2.54
CA ARG A 152 8.59 15.59 -3.61
C ARG A 152 9.37 14.84 -4.69
N LEU A 153 10.54 15.36 -5.09
CA LEU A 153 11.41 14.74 -6.11
C LEU A 153 11.85 13.32 -5.72
N VAL A 154 12.19 13.08 -4.44
CA VAL A 154 12.57 11.76 -3.95
C VAL A 154 11.41 10.76 -4.08
N VAL A 155 10.19 11.20 -3.77
CA VAL A 155 8.98 10.35 -3.90
C VAL A 155 8.68 10.05 -5.37
N TYR A 156 8.90 11.02 -6.27
CA TYR A 156 8.74 10.81 -7.72
C TYR A 156 9.81 9.86 -8.26
N ALA A 157 11.07 10.05 -7.84
CA ALA A 157 12.16 9.15 -8.20
C ALA A 157 11.92 7.72 -7.69
N ALA A 158 11.36 7.57 -6.49
CA ALA A 158 10.96 6.28 -5.97
C ALA A 158 9.88 5.60 -6.85
N GLY A 159 8.90 6.35 -7.34
CA GLY A 159 7.94 5.85 -8.33
C GLY A 159 8.61 5.41 -9.63
N GLY A 160 9.56 6.21 -10.13
CA GLY A 160 10.39 5.84 -11.29
C GLY A 160 11.17 4.55 -11.08
N LEU A 161 11.76 4.37 -9.90
CA LEU A 161 12.49 3.14 -9.54
C LEU A 161 11.58 1.91 -9.48
N VAL A 162 10.32 2.04 -9.02
CA VAL A 162 9.36 0.92 -9.06
C VAL A 162 9.10 0.50 -10.51
N SER A 163 8.87 1.45 -11.40
CA SER A 163 8.65 1.16 -12.83
C SER A 163 9.89 0.57 -13.50
N ALA A 164 11.07 1.11 -13.25
CA ALA A 164 12.33 0.57 -13.76
C ALA A 164 12.61 -0.84 -13.22
N GLY A 165 12.40 -1.07 -11.93
CA GLY A 165 12.53 -2.39 -11.30
C GLY A 165 11.58 -3.43 -11.90
N SER A 166 10.37 -3.01 -12.30
CA SER A 166 9.42 -3.88 -13.00
C SER A 166 9.92 -4.28 -14.37
N VAL A 167 10.53 -3.37 -15.15
CA VAL A 167 11.15 -3.70 -16.43
C VAL A 167 12.32 -4.68 -16.25
N ILE A 168 13.17 -4.47 -15.25
CA ILE A 168 14.29 -5.37 -14.92
C ILE A 168 13.78 -6.76 -14.54
N LEU A 169 12.71 -6.85 -13.75
CA LEU A 169 12.09 -8.11 -13.33
C LEU A 169 11.64 -8.96 -14.54
N TYR A 170 11.18 -8.32 -15.60
CA TYR A 170 10.72 -8.96 -16.84
C TYR A 170 11.79 -8.99 -17.95
N GLY A 171 13.07 -8.73 -17.63
CA GLY A 171 14.17 -8.89 -18.57
C GLY A 171 14.28 -7.80 -19.63
N GLY A 172 13.69 -6.64 -19.41
CA GLY A 172 13.85 -5.49 -20.31
C GLY A 172 15.26 -4.90 -20.25
N SER A 173 15.69 -4.27 -21.35
CA SER A 173 17.00 -3.63 -21.47
C SER A 173 17.15 -2.44 -20.50
N LEU A 174 18.40 -2.04 -20.23
CA LEU A 174 18.70 -0.87 -19.40
C LEU A 174 18.09 0.42 -19.99
N LEU A 175 18.07 0.54 -21.32
CA LEU A 175 17.40 1.64 -22.01
C LEU A 175 15.91 1.67 -21.68
N MET A 176 15.23 0.52 -21.76
CA MET A 176 13.81 0.40 -21.39
C MET A 176 13.59 0.72 -19.91
N ALA A 177 14.46 0.27 -19.01
CA ALA A 177 14.41 0.59 -17.59
C ALA A 177 14.54 2.10 -17.34
N SER A 178 15.41 2.79 -18.11
CA SER A 178 15.58 4.25 -18.02
C SER A 178 14.33 5.00 -18.50
N ILE A 179 13.72 4.57 -19.60
CA ILE A 179 12.46 5.14 -20.11
C ILE A 179 11.32 4.88 -19.08
N ALA A 180 11.22 3.66 -18.55
CA ALA A 180 10.26 3.32 -17.52
C ALA A 180 10.46 4.13 -16.23
N PHE A 181 11.70 4.43 -15.86
CA PHE A 181 12.00 5.32 -14.74
C PHE A 181 11.38 6.70 -14.95
N LEU A 182 11.63 7.31 -16.10
CA LEU A 182 11.05 8.63 -16.43
C LEU A 182 9.52 8.59 -16.44
N LEU A 183 8.96 7.54 -17.04
CA LEU A 183 7.52 7.32 -17.10
C LEU A 183 6.90 7.23 -15.69
N GLY A 184 7.48 6.39 -14.83
CA GLY A 184 7.01 6.21 -13.45
C GLY A 184 7.21 7.45 -12.58
N PHE A 185 8.29 8.21 -12.80
CA PHE A 185 8.55 9.50 -12.17
C PHE A 185 7.43 10.51 -12.50
N LEU A 186 7.13 10.68 -13.78
CA LEU A 186 6.08 11.59 -14.26
C LEU A 186 4.69 11.13 -13.84
N ALA A 187 4.39 9.83 -13.95
CA ALA A 187 3.12 9.24 -13.52
C ALA A 187 2.88 9.46 -12.02
N THR A 188 3.91 9.28 -11.18
CA THR A 188 3.80 9.54 -9.73
C THR A 188 3.56 11.03 -9.45
N GLY A 189 4.22 11.92 -10.19
CA GLY A 189 4.01 13.36 -10.08
C GLY A 189 2.59 13.77 -10.45
N LEU A 190 2.08 13.25 -11.56
CA LEU A 190 0.73 13.52 -12.06
C LEU A 190 -0.34 12.97 -11.09
N LEU A 191 -0.17 11.71 -10.61
CA LEU A 191 -1.09 11.11 -9.65
C LEU A 191 -1.19 11.96 -8.37
N ARG A 192 -0.05 12.43 -7.87
CA ARG A 192 -0.01 13.25 -6.66
C ARG A 192 -0.60 14.63 -6.89
N TRP A 193 -0.39 15.22 -8.06
CA TRP A 193 -1.01 16.49 -8.43
C TRP A 193 -2.54 16.38 -8.49
N LEU A 194 -3.07 15.32 -9.14
CA LEU A 194 -4.50 15.02 -9.18
C LEU A 194 -5.09 14.81 -7.78
N GLY A 195 -4.39 14.08 -6.91
CA GLY A 195 -4.79 13.91 -5.50
C GLY A 195 -4.82 15.26 -4.75
N HIS A 196 -3.89 16.17 -5.05
CA HIS A 196 -3.83 17.47 -4.39
C HIS A 196 -4.99 18.40 -4.78
N ILE A 197 -5.51 18.29 -6.00
CA ILE A 197 -6.71 19.00 -6.44
C ILE A 197 -8.03 18.30 -6.09
N GLY A 198 -7.96 17.20 -5.30
CA GLY A 198 -9.14 16.49 -4.83
C GLY A 198 -9.82 15.61 -5.89
N ALA A 199 -9.13 15.24 -6.97
CA ALA A 199 -9.71 14.38 -8.00
C ALA A 199 -10.06 12.99 -7.44
N PRO A 200 -11.26 12.44 -7.68
CA PRO A 200 -11.65 11.11 -7.28
C PRO A 200 -10.69 10.04 -7.81
N LEU A 201 -10.48 8.97 -7.02
CA LEU A 201 -9.51 7.92 -7.33
C LEU A 201 -9.67 7.34 -8.73
N PHE A 202 -10.90 7.03 -9.14
CA PHE A 202 -11.19 6.48 -10.46
C PHE A 202 -10.66 7.37 -11.59
N TYR A 203 -10.97 8.66 -11.56
CA TYR A 203 -10.53 9.61 -12.59
C TYR A 203 -9.03 9.86 -12.54
N SER A 204 -8.45 9.93 -11.34
CA SER A 204 -6.99 10.06 -11.18
C SER A 204 -6.25 8.90 -11.80
N GLN A 205 -6.74 7.67 -11.59
CA GLN A 205 -6.17 6.46 -12.17
C GLN A 205 -6.33 6.44 -13.69
N ALA A 206 -7.52 6.81 -14.20
CA ALA A 206 -7.80 6.86 -15.64
C ALA A 206 -6.89 7.88 -16.35
N ILE A 207 -6.79 9.09 -15.84
CA ILE A 207 -5.97 10.15 -16.45
C ILE A 207 -4.49 9.75 -16.48
N VAL A 208 -3.97 9.19 -15.37
CA VAL A 208 -2.57 8.76 -15.33
C VAL A 208 -2.34 7.56 -16.26
N ALA A 209 -3.30 6.64 -16.38
CA ALA A 209 -3.20 5.51 -17.30
C ALA A 209 -3.24 5.96 -18.77
N ILE A 210 -4.08 6.95 -19.14
CA ILE A 210 -4.06 7.58 -20.47
C ILE A 210 -2.67 8.16 -20.74
N PHE A 211 -2.15 8.94 -19.80
CA PHE A 211 -0.84 9.58 -19.92
C PHE A 211 0.29 8.55 -20.12
N VAL A 212 0.33 7.50 -19.30
CA VAL A 212 1.29 6.39 -19.41
C VAL A 212 1.20 5.72 -20.77
N THR A 213 -0.01 5.40 -21.23
CA THR A 213 -0.24 4.72 -22.50
C THR A 213 0.18 5.57 -23.70
N LEU A 214 -0.12 6.87 -23.68
CA LEU A 214 0.26 7.78 -24.76
C LEU A 214 1.78 8.01 -24.83
N ILE A 215 2.49 8.12 -23.69
CA ILE A 215 3.95 8.22 -23.69
C ILE A 215 4.56 6.90 -24.21
N ALA A 216 4.06 5.75 -23.78
CA ALA A 216 4.54 4.46 -24.28
C ALA A 216 4.28 4.33 -25.80
N ALA A 217 3.15 4.81 -26.31
CA ALA A 217 2.87 4.86 -27.76
C ALA A 217 3.85 5.80 -28.48
N GLY A 218 4.13 6.96 -27.94
CA GLY A 218 5.14 7.88 -28.47
C GLY A 218 6.55 7.26 -28.53
N THR A 219 6.93 6.49 -27.48
CA THR A 219 8.22 5.78 -27.49
C THR A 219 8.25 4.68 -28.54
N ALA A 220 7.12 3.97 -28.80
CA ALA A 220 7.02 3.01 -29.90
C ALA A 220 7.23 3.66 -31.26
N TRP A 221 6.58 4.80 -31.48
CA TRP A 221 6.73 5.56 -32.73
C TRP A 221 8.20 6.00 -32.95
N CYS A 222 8.81 6.57 -31.92
CA CYS A 222 10.24 6.96 -31.96
C CYS A 222 11.16 5.75 -32.19
N SER A 223 10.89 4.61 -31.55
CA SER A 223 11.73 3.42 -31.65
C SER A 223 11.69 2.83 -33.06
N ASN A 224 10.54 2.81 -33.72
CA ASN A 224 10.41 2.38 -35.10
C ASN A 224 11.21 3.27 -36.06
N TYR A 225 11.21 4.57 -35.81
CA TYR A 225 12.00 5.53 -36.60
C TYR A 225 13.53 5.38 -36.38
N LEU A 226 13.94 5.05 -35.16
CA LEU A 226 15.36 4.90 -34.76
C LEU A 226 15.88 3.46 -34.95
N GLY A 227 15.08 2.51 -35.41
CA GLY A 227 15.44 1.10 -35.56
C GLY A 227 15.72 0.38 -34.22
N LEU A 228 15.16 0.89 -33.10
CA LEU A 228 15.34 0.31 -31.77
C LEU A 228 14.21 -0.70 -31.47
N SER A 229 14.56 -1.86 -30.95
CA SER A 229 13.57 -2.86 -30.51
C SER A 229 13.09 -2.56 -29.07
N ILE A 230 12.00 -1.81 -28.92
CA ILE A 230 11.39 -1.48 -27.62
C ILE A 230 10.08 -2.25 -27.47
N ASN A 231 9.95 -3.02 -26.39
CA ASN A 231 8.70 -3.67 -26.04
C ASN A 231 7.75 -2.66 -25.38
N THR A 232 6.89 -2.02 -26.16
CA THR A 232 5.95 -0.99 -25.73
C THR A 232 4.98 -1.49 -24.66
N THR A 233 4.53 -2.73 -24.79
CA THR A 233 3.62 -3.35 -23.82
C THR A 233 4.26 -3.43 -22.44
N LEU A 234 5.55 -3.79 -22.36
CA LEU A 234 6.29 -3.81 -21.10
C LEU A 234 6.44 -2.41 -20.48
N LEU A 235 6.56 -1.36 -21.30
CA LEU A 235 6.56 0.02 -20.82
C LEU A 235 5.20 0.44 -20.25
N VAL A 236 4.10 0.13 -20.92
CA VAL A 236 2.75 0.40 -20.38
C VAL A 236 2.57 -0.30 -19.06
N ILE A 237 2.91 -1.59 -18.97
CA ILE A 237 2.79 -2.40 -17.76
C ILE A 237 3.61 -1.83 -16.63
N SER A 238 4.87 -1.48 -16.88
CA SER A 238 5.75 -0.91 -15.85
C SER A 238 5.25 0.43 -15.29
N GLY A 239 4.63 1.26 -16.13
CA GLY A 239 3.99 2.49 -15.69
C GLY A 239 2.69 2.25 -14.91
N ILE A 240 1.92 1.23 -15.27
CA ILE A 240 0.66 0.87 -14.63
C ILE A 240 0.88 0.17 -13.27
N VAL A 241 1.98 -0.57 -13.08
CA VAL A 241 2.28 -1.26 -11.79
C VAL A 241 2.15 -0.34 -10.59
N LEU A 242 2.48 0.95 -10.75
CA LEU A 242 2.31 1.97 -9.70
C LEU A 242 0.84 2.28 -9.37
N LEU A 243 -0.04 2.08 -10.34
CA LEU A 243 -1.47 2.42 -10.27
C LEU A 243 -2.29 1.26 -9.73
N VAL A 244 -1.83 0.03 -9.94
CA VAL A 244 -2.58 -1.16 -9.53
C VAL A 244 -2.58 -1.30 -8.02
N ALA A 245 -3.79 -1.37 -7.46
CA ALA A 245 -4.03 -1.40 -6.02
C ALA A 245 -3.74 -2.77 -5.36
N GLY A 246 -2.69 -3.49 -5.82
CA GLY A 246 -2.41 -4.85 -5.39
C GLY A 246 -2.22 -5.04 -3.89
N LEU A 247 -1.53 -4.11 -3.21
CA LEU A 247 -1.40 -4.18 -1.75
C LEU A 247 -2.72 -3.91 -1.02
N MET A 248 -3.59 -3.02 -1.56
CA MET A 248 -4.93 -2.84 -1.00
C MET A 248 -5.76 -4.11 -1.14
N PHE A 249 -5.57 -4.84 -2.24
CA PHE A 249 -6.23 -6.13 -2.49
C PHE A 249 -5.83 -7.16 -1.42
N VAL A 250 -4.53 -7.36 -1.17
CA VAL A 250 -4.04 -8.24 -0.11
C VAL A 250 -4.51 -7.77 1.27
N GLY A 251 -4.47 -6.45 1.54
CA GLY A 251 -4.95 -5.88 2.79
C GLY A 251 -6.46 -6.09 3.01
N ALA A 252 -7.28 -6.08 1.95
CA ALA A 252 -8.69 -6.38 2.03
C ALA A 252 -8.93 -7.84 2.46
N PHE A 253 -8.18 -8.80 1.91
CA PHE A 253 -8.26 -10.19 2.35
C PHE A 253 -7.75 -10.40 3.77
N GLN A 254 -6.73 -9.66 4.20
CA GLN A 254 -6.28 -9.68 5.60
C GLN A 254 -7.39 -9.20 6.55
N ASP A 255 -8.07 -8.10 6.21
CA ASP A 255 -9.20 -7.63 7.00
C ASP A 255 -10.36 -8.65 7.00
N ALA A 256 -10.63 -9.33 5.88
CA ALA A 256 -11.63 -10.39 5.81
C ALA A 256 -11.28 -11.61 6.69
N ILE A 257 -10.02 -12.04 6.68
CA ILE A 257 -9.52 -13.15 7.53
C ILE A 257 -9.61 -12.77 9.02
N ASP A 258 -9.40 -11.49 9.33
CA ASP A 258 -9.49 -10.95 10.68
C ASP A 258 -10.94 -10.56 11.08
N GLU A 259 -11.95 -10.94 10.26
CA GLU A 259 -13.40 -10.75 10.48
C GLU A 259 -13.89 -9.29 10.38
N TYR A 260 -13.08 -8.37 9.85
CA TYR A 260 -13.49 -6.99 9.56
C TYR A 260 -14.16 -6.88 8.18
N TYR A 261 -15.28 -7.58 7.98
CA TYR A 261 -15.95 -7.76 6.68
C TYR A 261 -16.38 -6.43 6.02
N MET A 262 -16.86 -5.46 6.81
CA MET A 262 -17.25 -4.13 6.27
C MET A 262 -16.04 -3.39 5.69
N THR A 263 -14.92 -3.40 6.41
CA THR A 263 -13.66 -2.79 5.96
C THR A 263 -13.10 -3.54 4.75
N ALA A 264 -13.14 -4.87 4.76
CA ALA A 264 -12.69 -5.72 3.66
C ALA A 264 -13.48 -5.43 2.38
N ASN A 265 -14.81 -5.41 2.44
CA ASN A 265 -15.69 -5.09 1.32
C ASN A 265 -15.43 -3.70 0.73
N ALA A 266 -15.33 -2.68 1.58
CA ALA A 266 -15.06 -1.32 1.13
C ALA A 266 -13.69 -1.20 0.44
N ARG A 267 -12.65 -1.90 0.96
CA ARG A 267 -11.33 -1.97 0.32
C ARG A 267 -11.38 -2.71 -1.02
N LEU A 268 -12.11 -3.82 -1.12
CA LEU A 268 -12.29 -4.55 -2.39
C LEU A 268 -12.98 -3.67 -3.43
N LEU A 269 -14.06 -2.98 -3.07
CA LEU A 269 -14.71 -2.03 -3.97
C LEU A 269 -13.75 -0.92 -4.43
N LYS A 270 -12.93 -0.39 -3.53
CA LYS A 270 -11.91 0.61 -3.88
C LYS A 270 -10.88 0.05 -4.87
N VAL A 271 -10.45 -1.21 -4.73
CA VAL A 271 -9.56 -1.89 -5.68
C VAL A 271 -10.23 -2.02 -7.04
N VAL A 272 -11.49 -2.45 -7.09
CA VAL A 272 -12.26 -2.57 -8.36
C VAL A 272 -12.37 -1.21 -9.05
N MET A 273 -12.72 -0.15 -8.32
CA MET A 273 -12.81 1.20 -8.87
C MET A 273 -11.45 1.71 -9.38
N ALA A 274 -10.37 1.54 -8.59
CA ALA A 274 -9.04 1.95 -9.01
C ALA A 274 -8.59 1.21 -10.27
N THR A 275 -8.72 -0.11 -10.30
CA THR A 275 -8.32 -0.94 -11.46
C THR A 275 -9.21 -0.66 -12.66
N GLY A 276 -10.52 -0.47 -12.47
CA GLY A 276 -11.44 -0.04 -13.51
C GLY A 276 -11.05 1.29 -14.14
N GLY A 277 -10.63 2.25 -13.33
CA GLY A 277 -10.09 3.52 -13.82
C GLY A 277 -8.84 3.33 -14.68
N VAL A 278 -7.90 2.46 -14.26
CA VAL A 278 -6.70 2.15 -15.05
C VAL A 278 -7.10 1.52 -16.39
N ILE A 279 -8.00 0.53 -16.40
CA ILE A 279 -8.46 -0.15 -17.63
C ILE A 279 -9.10 0.87 -18.58
N ALA A 280 -10.04 1.68 -18.09
CA ALA A 280 -10.69 2.71 -18.89
C ALA A 280 -9.65 3.69 -19.47
N GLY A 281 -8.67 4.10 -18.68
CA GLY A 281 -7.61 4.99 -19.11
C GLY A 281 -6.72 4.37 -20.19
N VAL A 282 -6.30 3.10 -20.03
CA VAL A 282 -5.51 2.40 -21.05
C VAL A 282 -6.30 2.24 -22.35
N MET A 283 -7.59 1.87 -22.28
CA MET A 283 -8.44 1.74 -23.47
C MET A 283 -8.56 3.05 -24.25
N VAL A 284 -8.80 4.16 -23.53
CA VAL A 284 -8.85 5.50 -24.14
C VAL A 284 -7.49 5.88 -24.73
N GLY A 285 -6.38 5.62 -24.00
CA GLY A 285 -5.03 5.89 -24.49
C GLY A 285 -4.70 5.09 -25.76
N LEU A 286 -5.06 3.80 -25.82
CA LEU A 286 -4.90 2.97 -27.00
C LEU A 286 -5.75 3.46 -28.17
N TYR A 287 -7.03 3.80 -27.92
CA TYR A 287 -7.90 4.36 -28.95
C TYR A 287 -7.32 5.65 -29.56
N ILE A 288 -6.78 6.54 -28.70
CA ILE A 288 -6.12 7.75 -29.19
C ILE A 288 -4.89 7.40 -30.02
N ALA A 289 -4.03 6.47 -29.54
CA ALA A 289 -2.82 6.05 -30.24
C ALA A 289 -3.14 5.47 -31.64
N THR A 290 -4.22 4.67 -31.77
CA THR A 290 -4.63 4.11 -33.07
C THR A 290 -5.05 5.18 -34.08
N LYS A 291 -5.62 6.30 -33.62
CA LYS A 291 -5.94 7.45 -34.51
C LYS A 291 -4.69 8.12 -35.10
N PHE A 292 -3.55 7.98 -34.42
CA PHE A 292 -2.24 8.44 -34.93
C PHE A 292 -1.47 7.33 -35.67
N GLY A 293 -2.13 6.22 -36.03
CA GLY A 293 -1.53 5.10 -36.76
C GLY A 293 -0.59 4.22 -35.92
N ILE A 294 -0.60 4.35 -34.58
CA ILE A 294 0.23 3.57 -33.68
C ILE A 294 -0.62 2.44 -33.10
N THR A 295 -0.31 1.21 -33.48
CA THR A 295 -0.99 0.01 -32.97
C THR A 295 -0.02 -0.85 -32.17
N PHE A 296 -0.40 -1.25 -30.97
CA PHE A 296 0.29 -2.25 -30.16
C PHE A 296 -0.75 -3.01 -29.31
N PRO A 297 -0.47 -4.26 -28.93
CA PRO A 297 -1.46 -5.09 -28.23
C PRO A 297 -1.77 -4.51 -26.83
N ALA A 298 -3.07 -4.47 -26.49
CA ALA A 298 -3.54 -4.01 -25.19
C ALA A 298 -3.18 -4.98 -24.05
N THR A 299 -3.09 -6.27 -24.38
CA THR A 299 -2.67 -7.32 -23.46
C THR A 299 -1.28 -7.81 -23.85
N PRO A 300 -0.38 -8.01 -22.90
CA PRO A 300 0.92 -8.54 -23.23
C PRO A 300 0.78 -9.99 -23.71
N ASP A 301 1.44 -10.30 -24.81
CA ASP A 301 1.90 -11.65 -25.03
C ASP A 301 2.67 -12.09 -23.79
N ARG A 302 2.62 -13.37 -23.45
CA ARG A 302 3.18 -13.92 -22.20
C ARG A 302 4.53 -13.28 -21.88
N LEU A 303 4.53 -12.35 -20.91
CA LEU A 303 5.78 -11.75 -20.44
C LEU A 303 6.63 -12.87 -19.83
N THR A 304 7.75 -13.13 -20.45
CA THR A 304 8.76 -14.03 -19.91
C THR A 304 9.48 -13.30 -18.79
N LEU A 305 9.66 -13.97 -17.64
CA LEU A 305 10.51 -13.45 -16.60
C LEU A 305 11.96 -13.46 -17.07
N ALA A 306 12.74 -12.52 -16.58
CA ALA A 306 14.18 -12.44 -16.81
C ALA A 306 14.93 -13.67 -16.29
N ASP A 307 16.25 -13.71 -16.52
CA ASP A 307 17.12 -14.66 -15.81
C ASP A 307 17.06 -14.49 -14.30
N ASN A 308 17.32 -15.56 -13.56
CA ASN A 308 17.13 -15.58 -12.10
C ASN A 308 17.79 -14.39 -11.38
N HIS A 309 19.01 -14.01 -11.76
CA HIS A 309 19.72 -12.89 -11.11
C HIS A 309 19.04 -11.55 -11.31
N THR A 310 18.55 -11.27 -12.52
CA THR A 310 17.84 -10.03 -12.84
C THR A 310 16.46 -9.97 -12.18
N GLN A 311 15.78 -11.11 -12.01
CA GLN A 311 14.53 -11.18 -11.23
C GLN A 311 14.75 -10.75 -9.78
N TYR A 312 15.80 -11.25 -9.11
CA TYR A 312 16.11 -10.89 -7.72
C TYR A 312 16.43 -9.40 -7.58
N LEU A 313 17.20 -8.85 -8.51
CA LEU A 313 17.49 -7.41 -8.54
C LEU A 313 16.22 -6.59 -8.73
N GLY A 314 15.37 -6.95 -9.68
CA GLY A 314 14.10 -6.28 -9.94
C GLY A 314 13.19 -6.30 -8.72
N ALA A 315 13.01 -7.46 -8.08
CA ALA A 315 12.20 -7.60 -6.87
C ALA A 315 12.73 -6.73 -5.71
N GLY A 316 14.05 -6.71 -5.50
CA GLY A 316 14.68 -5.89 -4.47
C GLY A 316 14.50 -4.38 -4.72
N ILE A 317 14.69 -3.93 -5.97
CA ILE A 317 14.53 -2.53 -6.37
C ILE A 317 13.06 -2.10 -6.17
N ILE A 318 12.09 -2.90 -6.62
CA ILE A 318 10.66 -2.61 -6.46
C ILE A 318 10.32 -2.41 -4.98
N ALA A 319 10.73 -3.34 -4.11
CA ALA A 319 10.42 -3.28 -2.69
C ALA A 319 11.10 -2.10 -1.98
N ALA A 320 12.38 -1.87 -2.23
CA ALA A 320 13.12 -0.74 -1.66
C ALA A 320 12.54 0.61 -2.11
N ALA A 321 12.23 0.74 -3.39
CA ALA A 321 11.62 1.94 -3.96
C ALA A 321 10.19 2.15 -3.44
N PHE A 322 9.42 1.08 -3.27
CA PHE A 322 8.07 1.15 -2.71
C PHE A 322 8.05 1.75 -1.29
N VAL A 323 8.95 1.29 -0.41
CA VAL A 323 9.01 1.83 0.96
C VAL A 323 9.61 3.23 1.00
N LEU A 324 10.52 3.58 0.09
CA LEU A 324 11.03 4.94 -0.09
C LEU A 324 9.90 5.90 -0.46
N ARG A 325 9.06 5.51 -1.43
CA ARG A 325 7.87 6.26 -1.84
C ARG A 325 6.94 6.53 -0.66
N ASN A 326 6.83 5.58 0.25
CA ASN A 326 6.02 5.63 1.46
C ASN A 326 6.78 6.15 2.69
N HIS A 327 7.79 6.98 2.49
CA HIS A 327 8.53 7.69 3.53
C HIS A 327 9.23 6.80 4.56
N SER A 328 9.79 5.66 4.15
CA SER A 328 10.60 4.82 5.03
C SER A 328 12.01 5.38 5.24
N ARG A 329 12.66 5.04 6.35
CA ARG A 329 14.09 5.34 6.57
C ARG A 329 14.96 4.49 5.65
N PHE A 330 16.22 4.93 5.39
CA PHE A 330 17.17 4.22 4.55
C PHE A 330 17.37 2.76 4.97
N LEU A 331 17.56 2.52 6.26
CA LEU A 331 17.69 1.15 6.78
C LEU A 331 16.46 0.28 6.46
N GLY A 332 15.25 0.85 6.52
CA GLY A 332 14.02 0.18 6.14
C GLY A 332 13.97 -0.19 4.65
N MET A 333 14.56 0.64 3.78
CA MET A 333 14.65 0.34 2.35
C MET A 333 15.54 -0.87 2.09
N VAL A 334 16.74 -0.89 2.70
CA VAL A 334 17.69 -2.02 2.56
C VAL A 334 17.08 -3.32 3.08
N ILE A 335 16.50 -3.29 4.29
CA ILE A 335 15.85 -4.45 4.89
C ILE A 335 14.72 -4.96 4.01
N SER A 336 13.86 -4.07 3.54
CA SER A 336 12.70 -4.43 2.70
C SER A 336 13.13 -5.01 1.36
N GLY A 337 14.17 -4.44 0.74
CA GLY A 337 14.75 -4.97 -0.49
C GLY A 337 15.29 -6.39 -0.32
N LEU A 338 16.08 -6.63 0.74
CA LEU A 338 16.64 -7.95 1.05
C LEU A 338 15.56 -8.99 1.35
N ILE A 339 14.53 -8.61 2.11
CA ILE A 339 13.42 -9.51 2.42
C ILE A 339 12.59 -9.82 1.18
N ALA A 340 12.41 -8.87 0.27
CA ALA A 340 11.72 -9.12 -0.99
C ALA A 340 12.53 -10.05 -1.91
N ILE A 341 13.83 -9.89 -2.00
CA ILE A 341 14.73 -10.82 -2.71
C ILE A 341 14.60 -12.22 -2.12
N PHE A 342 14.68 -12.34 -0.80
CA PHE A 342 14.52 -13.62 -0.10
C PHE A 342 13.15 -14.24 -0.32
N GLY A 343 12.07 -13.46 -0.22
CA GLY A 343 10.71 -13.92 -0.49
C GLY A 343 10.51 -14.39 -1.93
N TRP A 344 11.07 -13.65 -2.90
CA TRP A 344 11.06 -14.05 -4.31
C TRP A 344 11.82 -15.35 -4.53
N TRP A 345 12.99 -15.52 -3.89
CA TRP A 345 13.77 -16.77 -3.93
C TRP A 345 12.97 -17.94 -3.36
N ILE A 346 12.30 -17.79 -2.21
CA ILE A 346 11.43 -18.83 -1.62
C ILE A 346 10.29 -19.20 -2.59
N SER A 347 9.66 -18.23 -3.23
CA SER A 347 8.61 -18.50 -4.22
C SER A 347 9.16 -19.33 -5.40
N ARG A 348 10.32 -18.97 -5.93
CA ARG A 348 10.98 -19.71 -7.02
C ARG A 348 11.40 -21.13 -6.57
N LEU A 349 11.92 -21.24 -5.37
CA LEU A 349 12.27 -22.53 -4.77
C LEU A 349 11.04 -23.43 -4.60
N ALA A 350 9.93 -22.90 -4.11
CA ALA A 350 8.68 -23.66 -4.00
C ALA A 350 8.21 -24.15 -5.37
N MET A 351 8.30 -23.29 -6.42
CA MET A 351 7.95 -23.68 -7.78
C MET A 351 8.87 -24.77 -8.34
N SER A 352 10.16 -24.80 -7.98
CA SER A 352 11.08 -25.89 -8.40
C SER A 352 10.74 -27.25 -7.75
N PHE A 353 10.07 -27.24 -6.59
CA PHE A 353 9.51 -28.45 -5.98
C PHE A 353 8.15 -28.89 -6.56
N GLY A 354 7.67 -28.22 -7.62
CA GLY A 354 6.42 -28.57 -8.29
C GLY A 354 5.17 -27.88 -7.74
N PHE A 355 5.30 -26.96 -6.76
CA PHE A 355 4.16 -26.18 -6.34
C PHE A 355 3.74 -25.17 -7.41
N ASP A 356 2.44 -24.98 -7.55
CA ASP A 356 1.90 -23.91 -8.42
C ASP A 356 2.19 -22.51 -7.86
N ILE A 357 2.04 -21.48 -8.70
CA ILE A 357 2.36 -20.10 -8.32
C ILE A 357 1.51 -19.56 -7.16
N VAL A 358 0.26 -20.06 -6.99
CA VAL A 358 -0.63 -19.66 -5.91
C VAL A 358 -0.04 -20.13 -4.57
N THR A 359 0.24 -21.42 -4.46
CA THR A 359 0.82 -22.05 -3.27
C THR A 359 2.22 -21.49 -2.98
N ALA A 360 3.06 -21.37 -4.01
CA ALA A 360 4.41 -20.82 -3.89
C ALA A 360 4.41 -19.39 -3.35
N SER A 361 3.49 -18.54 -3.82
CA SER A 361 3.34 -17.17 -3.33
C SER A 361 2.85 -17.13 -1.88
N GLY A 362 1.95 -18.04 -1.50
CA GLY A 362 1.47 -18.19 -0.12
C GLY A 362 2.58 -18.61 0.84
N ILE A 363 3.39 -19.60 0.46
CA ILE A 363 4.56 -20.07 1.23
C ILE A 363 5.57 -18.92 1.39
N ALA A 364 5.91 -18.23 0.32
CA ALA A 364 6.82 -17.09 0.36
C ALA A 364 6.31 -15.98 1.30
N ALA A 365 5.04 -15.64 1.22
CA ALA A 365 4.41 -14.66 2.09
C ALA A 365 4.41 -15.08 3.57
N ALA A 366 4.22 -16.37 3.86
CA ALA A 366 4.31 -16.91 5.23
C ALA A 366 5.73 -16.77 5.81
N VAL A 367 6.75 -17.10 5.02
CA VAL A 367 8.15 -16.93 5.41
C VAL A 367 8.48 -15.45 5.61
N ILE A 368 8.05 -14.56 4.71
CA ILE A 368 8.22 -13.11 4.86
C ILE A 368 7.57 -12.62 6.16
N GLY A 369 6.34 -13.06 6.46
CA GLY A 369 5.64 -12.70 7.69
C GLY A 369 6.39 -13.13 8.94
N LEU A 370 6.90 -14.36 8.94
CA LEU A 370 7.72 -14.91 10.04
C LEU A 370 8.99 -14.09 10.24
N VAL A 371 9.78 -13.89 9.18
CA VAL A 371 11.04 -13.13 9.20
C VAL A 371 10.79 -11.69 9.64
N ALA A 372 9.73 -11.04 9.16
CA ALA A 372 9.37 -9.69 9.54
C ALA A 372 9.11 -9.55 11.05
N VAL A 373 8.43 -10.52 11.66
CA VAL A 373 8.19 -10.52 13.12
C VAL A 373 9.48 -10.74 13.91
N MET A 374 10.38 -11.58 13.41
CA MET A 374 11.69 -11.84 14.03
C MET A 374 12.57 -10.58 13.99
N THR A 375 12.67 -9.96 12.82
CA THR A 375 13.60 -8.85 12.56
C THR A 375 13.09 -7.50 13.07
N SER A 376 11.77 -7.33 13.23
CA SER A 376 11.15 -6.05 13.62
C SER A 376 11.68 -5.46 14.93
N ARG A 377 12.10 -6.30 15.89
CA ARG A 377 12.69 -5.85 17.16
C ARG A 377 14.18 -5.53 17.06
N LEU A 378 14.92 -6.32 16.31
CA LEU A 378 16.36 -6.11 16.14
C LEU A 378 16.64 -4.72 15.57
N TRP A 379 15.82 -4.29 14.64
CA TRP A 379 16.04 -3.04 13.92
C TRP A 379 15.02 -1.95 14.24
N LYS A 380 14.17 -2.15 15.28
CA LYS A 380 13.12 -1.20 15.69
C LYS A 380 12.27 -0.73 14.50
N PHE A 381 12.05 -1.61 13.51
CA PHE A 381 11.29 -1.30 12.30
C PHE A 381 9.94 -2.04 12.32
N PRO A 382 8.82 -1.43 11.89
CA PRO A 382 7.50 -2.05 11.95
C PRO A 382 7.44 -3.34 11.12
N SER A 383 7.04 -4.45 11.72
CA SER A 383 6.82 -5.72 10.99
C SER A 383 5.84 -5.54 9.84
N LEU A 384 4.82 -4.68 10.01
CA LEU A 384 3.83 -4.37 8.99
C LEU A 384 4.46 -3.78 7.72
N ALA A 385 5.38 -2.82 7.88
CA ALA A 385 6.07 -2.19 6.75
C ALA A 385 6.98 -3.20 6.02
N ILE A 386 7.66 -4.08 6.78
CA ILE A 386 8.49 -5.15 6.23
C ILE A 386 7.63 -6.15 5.44
N ILE A 387 6.51 -6.59 6.03
CA ILE A 387 5.59 -7.52 5.36
C ILE A 387 5.06 -6.88 4.08
N ALA A 388 4.52 -5.64 4.17
CA ALA A 388 3.98 -4.95 3.01
C ALA A 388 5.01 -4.83 1.88
N ALA A 389 6.24 -4.43 2.19
CA ALA A 389 7.29 -4.29 1.19
C ALA A 389 7.77 -5.64 0.62
N GLY A 390 7.96 -6.63 1.50
CA GLY A 390 8.43 -7.96 1.09
C GLY A 390 7.45 -8.68 0.15
N ILE A 391 6.13 -8.45 0.33
CA ILE A 391 5.12 -9.08 -0.52
C ILE A 391 4.84 -8.31 -1.82
N VAL A 392 5.29 -7.06 -1.98
CA VAL A 392 5.02 -6.25 -3.19
C VAL A 392 5.33 -6.99 -4.49
N PRO A 393 6.49 -7.64 -4.66
CA PRO A 393 6.79 -8.37 -5.88
C PRO A 393 5.91 -9.61 -6.10
N LEU A 394 5.36 -10.20 -5.02
CA LEU A 394 4.48 -11.36 -5.06
C LEU A 394 3.02 -11.01 -5.35
N VAL A 395 2.66 -9.74 -5.23
CA VAL A 395 1.28 -9.28 -5.40
C VAL A 395 0.86 -9.42 -6.86
N PRO A 396 -0.30 -10.03 -7.13
CA PRO A 396 -0.75 -10.34 -8.49
C PRO A 396 -1.37 -9.12 -9.21
N GLY A 397 -0.77 -7.93 -9.03
CA GLY A 397 -1.31 -6.69 -9.58
C GLY A 397 -1.45 -6.74 -11.10
N LEU A 398 -0.40 -7.19 -11.78
CA LEU A 398 -0.43 -7.34 -13.25
C LEU A 398 -1.42 -8.40 -13.69
N SER A 399 -1.49 -9.56 -13.01
CA SER A 399 -2.45 -10.61 -13.34
C SER A 399 -3.90 -10.15 -13.13
N LEU A 400 -4.13 -9.35 -12.06
CA LEU A 400 -5.44 -8.74 -11.81
C LEU A 400 -5.83 -7.77 -12.93
N TYR A 401 -4.90 -6.91 -13.35
CA TYR A 401 -5.12 -6.00 -14.47
C TYR A 401 -5.40 -6.78 -15.78
N ASN A 402 -4.56 -7.75 -16.15
CA ASN A 402 -4.69 -8.52 -17.37
C ASN A 402 -6.00 -9.34 -17.40
N GLY A 403 -6.36 -9.93 -16.27
CA GLY A 403 -7.63 -10.66 -16.15
C GLY A 403 -8.84 -9.77 -16.34
N LEU A 404 -8.89 -8.62 -15.65
CA LEU A 404 -9.98 -7.65 -15.80
C LEU A 404 -10.02 -7.03 -17.19
N MET A 405 -8.86 -6.66 -17.75
CA MET A 405 -8.75 -6.12 -19.10
C MET A 405 -9.24 -7.12 -20.12
N GLY A 406 -8.87 -8.40 -20.01
CA GLY A 406 -9.34 -9.46 -20.89
C GLY A 406 -10.84 -9.67 -20.79
N VAL A 407 -11.42 -9.65 -19.60
CA VAL A 407 -12.90 -9.76 -19.42
C VAL A 407 -13.63 -8.58 -20.07
N VAL A 408 -13.05 -7.39 -20.08
CA VAL A 408 -13.64 -6.20 -20.72
C VAL A 408 -13.49 -6.23 -22.25
N LEU A 409 -12.34 -6.68 -22.76
CA LEU A 409 -12.05 -6.69 -24.20
C LEU A 409 -12.72 -7.84 -24.95
N TYR A 410 -12.84 -9.00 -24.33
CA TYR A 410 -13.34 -10.19 -24.98
C TYR A 410 -14.81 -10.43 -24.60
N PRO A 411 -15.72 -10.52 -25.60
CA PRO A 411 -17.12 -10.86 -25.31
C PRO A 411 -17.24 -12.33 -24.84
N PRO A 412 -18.29 -12.67 -24.07
CA PRO A 412 -18.46 -14.00 -23.46
C PRO A 412 -18.38 -15.17 -24.44
N ASN A 413 -18.70 -14.92 -25.71
CA ASN A 413 -18.69 -15.94 -26.77
C ASN A 413 -17.31 -16.09 -27.47
N SER A 414 -16.32 -15.31 -27.09
CA SER A 414 -14.98 -15.40 -27.70
C SER A 414 -14.13 -16.48 -27.03
N VAL A 415 -13.25 -17.09 -27.82
CA VAL A 415 -12.29 -18.11 -27.34
C VAL A 415 -11.38 -17.58 -26.24
N ASN A 416 -11.13 -16.27 -26.22
CA ASN A 416 -10.22 -15.61 -25.26
C ASN A 416 -10.90 -15.21 -23.96
N PHE A 417 -12.23 -15.28 -23.83
CA PHE A 417 -12.94 -14.89 -22.61
C PHE A 417 -12.64 -15.81 -21.42
N LEU A 418 -12.71 -17.12 -21.63
CA LEU A 418 -12.41 -18.10 -20.57
C LEU A 418 -10.97 -18.03 -20.08
N PRO A 419 -9.94 -17.91 -20.95
CA PRO A 419 -8.57 -17.63 -20.51
C PRO A 419 -8.44 -16.35 -19.68
N ALA A 420 -9.12 -15.26 -20.05
CA ALA A 420 -9.09 -14.02 -19.29
C ALA A 420 -9.72 -14.19 -17.90
N LEU A 421 -10.84 -14.90 -17.81
CA LEU A 421 -11.48 -15.23 -16.54
C LEU A 421 -10.60 -16.12 -15.66
N ALA A 422 -9.89 -17.08 -16.25
CA ALA A 422 -8.93 -17.93 -15.54
C ALA A 422 -7.75 -17.12 -14.98
N ILE A 423 -7.22 -16.14 -15.73
CA ILE A 423 -6.18 -15.24 -15.26
C ILE A 423 -6.68 -14.41 -14.07
N LEU A 424 -7.92 -13.90 -14.14
CA LEU A 424 -8.54 -13.15 -13.04
C LEU A 424 -8.73 -14.01 -11.80
N ALA A 425 -9.29 -15.21 -11.96
CA ALA A 425 -9.46 -16.16 -10.86
C ALA A 425 -8.12 -16.52 -10.20
N ARG A 426 -7.08 -16.77 -11.01
CA ARG A 426 -5.74 -17.06 -10.52
C ARG A 426 -5.13 -15.87 -9.77
N ALA A 427 -5.35 -14.65 -10.24
CA ALA A 427 -4.91 -13.43 -9.54
C ALA A 427 -5.59 -13.30 -8.17
N ILE A 428 -6.89 -13.59 -8.08
CA ILE A 428 -7.63 -13.60 -6.81
C ILE A 428 -7.04 -14.65 -5.87
N LEU A 429 -6.83 -15.87 -6.34
CA LEU A 429 -6.25 -16.95 -5.52
C LEU A 429 -4.84 -16.62 -5.02
N ILE A 430 -3.98 -16.01 -5.85
CA ILE A 430 -2.65 -15.53 -5.41
C ILE A 430 -2.81 -14.48 -4.30
N GLY A 431 -3.69 -13.51 -4.46
CA GLY A 431 -3.94 -12.48 -3.45
C GLY A 431 -4.40 -13.07 -2.11
N VAL A 432 -5.32 -14.03 -2.16
CA VAL A 432 -5.80 -14.77 -0.97
C VAL A 432 -4.65 -15.57 -0.34
N ALA A 433 -3.88 -16.31 -1.13
CA ALA A 433 -2.75 -17.11 -0.65
C ALA A 433 -1.68 -16.24 0.02
N VAL A 434 -1.34 -15.09 -0.57
CA VAL A 434 -0.41 -14.12 0.00
C VAL A 434 -0.95 -13.53 1.31
N ALA A 435 -2.25 -13.21 1.38
CA ALA A 435 -2.87 -12.68 2.60
C ALA A 435 -2.86 -13.73 3.74
N ILE A 436 -3.27 -14.97 3.44
CA ILE A 436 -3.23 -16.09 4.39
C ILE A 436 -1.81 -16.33 4.85
N GLY A 437 -0.85 -16.43 3.92
CA GLY A 437 0.55 -16.68 4.22
C GLY A 437 1.13 -15.59 5.13
N ALA A 438 0.96 -14.31 4.77
CA ALA A 438 1.47 -13.19 5.57
C ALA A 438 0.85 -13.15 6.98
N SER A 439 -0.46 -13.38 7.10
CA SER A 439 -1.15 -13.47 8.39
C SER A 439 -0.65 -14.65 9.22
N PHE A 440 -0.55 -15.84 8.63
CA PHE A 440 -0.04 -17.04 9.29
C PHE A 440 1.39 -16.84 9.80
N GLY A 441 2.32 -16.36 8.96
CA GLY A 441 3.68 -16.08 9.35
C GLY A 441 3.78 -15.07 10.50
N ASN A 442 2.93 -14.02 10.49
CA ASN A 442 2.85 -13.03 11.57
C ASN A 442 2.33 -13.66 12.89
N VAL A 443 1.32 -14.53 12.83
CA VAL A 443 0.75 -15.19 14.01
C VAL A 443 1.72 -16.19 14.62
N VAL A 444 2.28 -17.07 13.81
CA VAL A 444 3.24 -18.12 14.25
C VAL A 444 4.56 -17.51 14.71
N GLY A 445 5.01 -16.42 14.08
CA GLY A 445 6.25 -15.74 14.46
C GLY A 445 6.24 -15.14 15.88
N ARG A 446 5.07 -14.78 16.42
CA ARG A 446 4.95 -14.13 17.74
C ARG A 446 5.34 -15.05 18.91
N PRO A 447 4.80 -16.28 19.05
CA PRO A 447 5.20 -17.18 20.13
C PRO A 447 6.65 -17.65 19.99
N ILE A 448 7.11 -17.99 18.78
CA ILE A 448 8.50 -18.39 18.51
C ILE A 448 9.48 -17.30 19.00
N ARG A 449 9.19 -16.04 18.65
CA ARG A 449 9.98 -14.90 19.12
C ARG A 449 10.00 -14.77 20.65
N ARG A 450 8.86 -15.02 21.33
CA ARG A 450 8.81 -14.98 22.81
C ARG A 450 9.70 -16.07 23.43
N GLN A 451 9.66 -17.27 22.89
CA GLN A 451 10.49 -18.38 23.35
C GLN A 451 11.98 -18.10 23.16
N LEU A 452 12.39 -17.61 21.99
CA LEU A 452 13.78 -17.23 21.72
C LEU A 452 14.29 -16.17 22.69
N ILE A 453 13.51 -15.12 22.97
CA ILE A 453 13.90 -14.08 23.94
C ILE A 453 14.06 -14.66 25.35
N ASN A 454 13.19 -15.57 25.76
CA ASN A 454 13.30 -16.20 27.07
C ASN A 454 14.54 -17.09 27.20
N LEU A 455 14.89 -17.83 26.11
CA LEU A 455 16.13 -18.60 26.06
C LEU A 455 17.38 -17.72 26.15
N PHE A 456 17.44 -16.63 25.38
CA PHE A 456 18.56 -15.69 25.45
C PHE A 456 18.70 -15.03 26.83
N ARG A 457 17.59 -14.67 27.48
CA ARG A 457 17.63 -14.11 28.85
C ARG A 457 18.13 -15.12 29.89
N ARG A 458 17.75 -16.39 29.78
CA ARG A 458 18.24 -17.44 30.65
C ARG A 458 19.74 -17.66 30.51
N ASN A 459 20.26 -17.67 29.28
CA ASN A 459 21.69 -17.82 29.01
C ASN A 459 22.52 -16.64 29.49
N THR A 460 22.00 -15.42 29.46
CA THR A 460 22.70 -14.20 29.95
C THR A 460 22.66 -14.08 31.49
N GLN A 461 21.77 -14.80 32.17
CA GLN A 461 21.72 -14.86 33.64
C GLN A 461 22.54 -16.05 34.20
N ALA A 462 22.93 -16.98 33.34
CA ALA A 462 23.74 -18.18 33.72
C ALA A 462 25.24 -17.99 33.39
N SER A 463 25.61 -16.93 32.69
CA SER A 463 26.99 -16.46 32.46
C SER A 463 27.31 -15.28 33.38
#